data_33145e1c74a0226786ecc3d491337740
#
_entry.id   33145e1c74a0226786ecc3d491337740
#
_cell.length_a   1.000
_cell.length_b   1.000
_cell.length_c   1.000
_cell.angle_alpha   90.00
_cell.angle_beta   90.00
_cell.angle_gamma   90.00
#
_symmetry.space_group_name_H-M   'P 1'
#
loop_
_entity.id
_entity.type
_entity.pdbx_description
1 polymer ?
#
loop_
_entity_poly.entity_id
_entity_poly.type
_entity_poly.pdbx_seq_one_letter_code
_entity_poly.pdbx_strand_id
1 'polypeptide(L)'
;MAKATILIVEDSLDISESLADAFRFADFDTLQAADAVHALQFAHEHHPDLILMDIQLPDLDGLSVTETLKSDPATARIPVVAMTAYEIMGEQAKALSRHCVGYAQKPVRPRDLINLVTAVLKVKSDVKLTPPKDRVFRASRK
;
A
#
# COMPACT_ATOMS: atom_id res chain seq x y z
N MET A 1 -9.88 -11.38 -18.09
CA MET A 1 -9.97 -10.66 -16.84
C MET A 1 -8.92 -9.60 -16.73
N ALA A 2 -9.31 -8.48 -16.23
CA ALA A 2 -8.36 -7.39 -16.05
C ALA A 2 -7.41 -7.72 -14.91
N LYS A 3 -6.15 -7.34 -15.05
CA LYS A 3 -5.19 -7.47 -13.98
C LYS A 3 -5.46 -6.43 -12.91
N ALA A 4 -5.15 -6.77 -11.68
CA ALA A 4 -5.21 -5.77 -10.62
C ALA A 4 -4.05 -4.79 -10.79
N THR A 5 -4.32 -3.53 -10.47
CA THR A 5 -3.35 -2.46 -10.60
C THR A 5 -2.85 -2.05 -9.22
N ILE A 6 -1.55 -2.03 -9.05
CA ILE A 6 -0.92 -1.65 -7.79
C ILE A 6 -0.21 -0.31 -7.99
N LEU A 7 -0.53 0.64 -7.14
CA LEU A 7 0.19 1.91 -7.12
C LEU A 7 1.29 1.81 -6.08
N ILE A 8 2.53 1.96 -6.52
CA ILE A 8 3.69 1.89 -5.64
C ILE A 8 4.16 3.31 -5.36
N VAL A 9 4.09 3.71 -4.11
CA VAL A 9 4.50 5.05 -3.70
C VAL A 9 5.80 4.91 -2.92
N GLU A 10 6.90 5.27 -3.57
CA GLU A 10 8.23 5.05 -3.05
C GLU A 10 9.18 6.05 -3.71
N ASP A 11 9.92 6.82 -2.91
CA ASP A 11 10.78 7.84 -3.47
C ASP A 11 12.12 7.29 -3.98
N SER A 12 12.55 6.14 -3.52
CA SER A 12 13.75 5.52 -4.08
C SER A 12 13.41 4.86 -5.40
N LEU A 13 13.98 5.37 -6.46
CA LEU A 13 13.70 4.84 -7.79
C LEU A 13 14.10 3.38 -7.90
N ASP A 14 15.24 3.02 -7.32
CA ASP A 14 15.70 1.63 -7.37
C ASP A 14 14.72 0.68 -6.71
N ILE A 15 14.23 1.07 -5.54
CA ILE A 15 13.27 0.22 -4.83
C ILE A 15 11.95 0.16 -5.58
N SER A 16 11.49 1.30 -6.06
CA SER A 16 10.24 1.38 -6.79
C SER A 16 10.27 0.51 -8.05
N GLU A 17 11.36 0.60 -8.80
CA GLU A 17 11.48 -0.18 -10.02
C GLU A 17 11.59 -1.67 -9.74
N SER A 18 12.34 -2.02 -8.71
CA SER A 18 12.46 -3.41 -8.32
C SER A 18 11.11 -4.01 -7.93
N LEU A 19 10.34 -3.27 -7.15
CA LEU A 19 9.00 -3.71 -6.77
C LEU A 19 8.08 -3.79 -7.98
N ALA A 20 8.13 -2.78 -8.84
CA ALA A 20 7.27 -2.78 -10.02
C ALA A 20 7.57 -3.98 -10.91
N ASP A 21 8.85 -4.29 -11.11
CA ASP A 21 9.22 -5.45 -11.92
C ASP A 21 8.69 -6.74 -11.32
N ALA A 22 8.83 -6.89 -10.00
CA ALA A 22 8.38 -8.10 -9.33
C ALA A 22 6.86 -8.25 -9.44
N PHE A 23 6.12 -7.15 -9.26
CA PHE A 23 4.67 -7.22 -9.36
C PHE A 23 4.22 -7.48 -10.79
N ARG A 24 4.88 -6.88 -11.77
CA ARG A 24 4.55 -7.18 -13.16
C ARG A 24 4.81 -8.64 -13.50
N PHE A 25 5.90 -9.18 -12.98
CA PHE A 25 6.21 -10.58 -13.19
C PHE A 25 5.15 -11.49 -12.56
N ALA A 26 4.54 -11.03 -11.47
CA ALA A 26 3.47 -11.76 -10.79
C ALA A 26 2.09 -11.44 -11.39
N ASP A 27 2.07 -10.79 -12.54
CA ASP A 27 0.86 -10.58 -13.33
C ASP A 27 -0.03 -9.47 -12.79
N PHE A 28 0.59 -8.43 -12.24
CA PHE A 28 -0.11 -7.22 -11.85
C PHE A 28 0.28 -6.08 -12.79
N ASP A 29 -0.63 -5.14 -12.96
CA ASP A 29 -0.27 -3.86 -13.56
C ASP A 29 0.24 -2.94 -12.46
N THR A 30 1.16 -2.05 -12.81
CA THR A 30 1.78 -1.19 -11.80
C THR A 30 1.78 0.26 -12.23
N LEU A 31 1.66 1.13 -11.24
CA LEU A 31 1.88 2.56 -11.37
C LEU A 31 2.89 2.94 -10.32
N GLN A 32 3.71 3.94 -10.59
CA GLN A 32 4.74 4.37 -9.66
C GLN A 32 4.62 5.86 -9.40
N ALA A 33 4.68 6.24 -8.13
CA ALA A 33 4.69 7.64 -7.72
C ALA A 33 5.85 7.82 -6.76
N ALA A 34 6.59 8.89 -6.92
CA ALA A 34 7.78 9.13 -6.10
C ALA A 34 7.52 10.06 -4.93
N ASP A 35 6.35 10.64 -4.84
CA ASP A 35 6.04 11.61 -3.80
C ASP A 35 4.54 11.63 -3.53
N ALA A 36 4.16 12.41 -2.52
CA ALA A 36 2.76 12.45 -2.09
C ALA A 36 1.85 13.09 -3.14
N VAL A 37 2.33 14.13 -3.79
CA VAL A 37 1.51 14.83 -4.78
C VAL A 37 1.12 13.89 -5.90
N HIS A 38 2.08 13.16 -6.43
CA HIS A 38 1.80 12.24 -7.53
C HIS A 38 0.98 11.04 -7.04
N ALA A 39 1.20 10.61 -5.80
CA ALA A 39 0.42 9.50 -5.25
C ALA A 39 -1.06 9.87 -5.21
N LEU A 40 -1.38 11.05 -4.72
CA LEU A 40 -2.77 11.49 -4.65
C LEU A 40 -3.36 11.66 -6.03
N GLN A 41 -2.59 12.22 -6.94
CA GLN A 41 -3.06 12.41 -8.31
C GLN A 41 -3.35 11.08 -8.99
N PHE A 42 -2.43 10.14 -8.88
CA PHE A 42 -2.61 8.85 -9.55
C PHE A 42 -3.74 8.03 -8.94
N ALA A 43 -3.91 8.14 -7.61
CA ALA A 43 -5.02 7.43 -6.97
C ALA A 43 -6.35 7.94 -7.50
N HIS A 44 -6.47 9.26 -7.67
CA HIS A 44 -7.70 9.84 -8.20
C HIS A 44 -7.92 9.51 -9.66
N GLU A 45 -6.86 9.54 -10.46
CA GLU A 45 -7.00 9.37 -11.91
C GLU A 45 -7.19 7.92 -12.30
N HIS A 46 -6.50 7.01 -11.61
CA HIS A 46 -6.44 5.63 -12.07
C HIS A 46 -7.17 4.64 -11.19
N HIS A 47 -7.58 5.04 -10.00
CA HIS A 47 -8.29 4.18 -9.07
C HIS A 47 -7.64 2.80 -8.95
N PRO A 48 -6.39 2.73 -8.50
CA PRO A 48 -5.72 1.44 -8.38
C PRO A 48 -6.45 0.52 -7.41
N ASP A 49 -6.19 -0.75 -7.54
CA ASP A 49 -6.83 -1.74 -6.68
C ASP A 49 -6.21 -1.79 -5.30
N LEU A 50 -4.96 -1.36 -5.18
CA LEU A 50 -4.26 -1.33 -3.91
C LEU A 50 -3.11 -0.35 -4.01
N ILE A 51 -2.76 0.27 -2.90
CA ILE A 51 -1.63 1.20 -2.84
C ILE A 51 -0.60 0.67 -1.86
N LEU A 52 0.65 0.58 -2.32
CA LEU A 52 1.79 0.33 -1.45
C LEU A 52 2.36 1.69 -1.10
N MET A 53 2.30 2.05 0.18
CA MET A 53 2.61 3.40 0.61
C MET A 53 3.83 3.44 1.51
N ASP A 54 4.89 4.06 1.02
CA ASP A 54 6.05 4.34 1.86
C ASP A 54 5.65 5.40 2.89
N ILE A 55 5.90 5.13 4.15
CA ILE A 55 5.57 6.07 5.20
C ILE A 55 6.49 7.29 5.16
N GLN A 56 7.70 7.11 4.65
CA GLN A 56 8.70 8.19 4.65
C GLN A 56 8.90 8.75 3.26
N LEU A 57 8.04 9.68 2.90
CA LEU A 57 8.14 10.35 1.60
C LEU A 57 8.80 11.72 1.77
N PRO A 58 9.36 12.26 0.68
CA PRO A 58 10.10 13.53 0.79
C PRO A 58 9.25 14.74 1.07
N ASP A 59 8.01 14.76 0.62
CA ASP A 59 7.17 15.96 0.73
C ASP A 59 6.12 15.87 1.82
N LEU A 60 5.68 14.66 2.16
CA LEU A 60 4.64 14.49 3.15
C LEU A 60 4.73 13.05 3.64
N ASP A 61 4.52 12.80 4.92
CA ASP A 61 4.64 11.42 5.35
C ASP A 61 3.48 10.58 4.80
N GLY A 62 3.76 9.30 4.61
CA GLY A 62 2.80 8.41 3.97
C GLY A 62 1.53 8.20 4.79
N LEU A 63 1.62 8.34 6.11
CA LEU A 63 0.43 8.22 6.93
C LEU A 63 -0.53 9.37 6.67
N SER A 64 -0.01 10.59 6.55
CA SER A 64 -0.84 11.75 6.21
C SER A 64 -1.49 11.59 4.84
N VAL A 65 -0.74 11.07 3.88
CA VAL A 65 -1.29 10.80 2.55
C VAL A 65 -2.43 9.78 2.66
N THR A 66 -2.22 8.74 3.45
CA THR A 66 -3.23 7.71 3.63
C THR A 66 -4.48 8.29 4.27
N GLU A 67 -4.31 9.14 5.28
CA GLU A 67 -5.46 9.78 5.90
C GLU A 67 -6.24 10.62 4.91
N THR A 68 -5.53 11.34 4.05
CA THR A 68 -6.18 12.13 3.01
C THR A 68 -6.97 11.25 2.05
N LEU A 69 -6.37 10.13 1.64
CA LEU A 69 -7.06 9.19 0.75
C LEU A 69 -8.32 8.62 1.40
N LYS A 70 -8.23 8.31 2.67
CA LYS A 70 -9.37 7.71 3.38
C LYS A 70 -10.48 8.71 3.68
N SER A 71 -10.15 10.00 3.66
CA SER A 71 -11.14 11.04 3.87
C SER A 71 -11.92 11.40 2.60
N ASP A 72 -11.46 10.93 1.46
CA ASP A 72 -12.07 11.27 0.18
C ASP A 72 -12.88 10.08 -0.30
N PRO A 73 -14.19 10.24 -0.52
CA PRO A 73 -15.02 9.13 -0.96
C PRO A 73 -14.52 8.48 -2.25
N ALA A 74 -13.85 9.24 -3.11
CA ALA A 74 -13.37 8.70 -4.39
C ALA A 74 -12.25 7.70 -4.20
N THR A 75 -11.48 7.79 -3.11
CA THR A 75 -10.32 6.94 -2.88
C THR A 75 -10.39 6.14 -1.58
N ALA A 76 -11.40 6.39 -0.76
CA ALA A 76 -11.45 5.79 0.58
C ALA A 76 -11.46 4.27 0.59
N ARG A 77 -11.95 3.66 -0.46
CA ARG A 77 -12.07 2.20 -0.50
C ARG A 77 -10.81 1.50 -0.96
N ILE A 78 -9.83 2.23 -1.46
CA ILE A 78 -8.61 1.61 -1.96
C ILE A 78 -7.80 1.14 -0.76
N PRO A 79 -7.50 -0.16 -0.65
CA PRO A 79 -6.71 -0.64 0.48
C PRO A 79 -5.28 -0.14 0.38
N VAL A 80 -4.70 0.19 1.52
CA VAL A 80 -3.34 0.69 1.61
C VAL A 80 -2.52 -0.26 2.46
N VAL A 81 -1.38 -0.67 1.93
CA VAL A 81 -0.38 -1.43 2.67
C VAL A 81 0.81 -0.51 2.88
N ALA A 82 1.17 -0.27 4.13
CA ALA A 82 2.25 0.66 4.45
C ALA A 82 3.60 -0.04 4.40
N MET A 83 4.63 0.69 3.97
CA MET A 83 6.00 0.22 4.02
C MET A 83 6.76 1.19 4.90
N THR A 84 7.58 0.69 5.81
CA THR A 84 8.30 1.55 6.73
C THR A 84 9.66 0.98 7.08
N ALA A 85 10.64 1.85 7.28
CA ALA A 85 11.97 1.43 7.70
C ALA A 85 12.05 1.23 9.21
N TYR A 86 11.08 1.72 9.94
CA TYR A 86 11.13 1.68 11.39
C TYR A 86 10.12 0.71 11.95
N GLU A 87 10.38 0.27 13.15
CA GLU A 87 9.40 -0.49 13.87
C GLU A 87 8.26 0.45 14.28
N ILE A 88 7.04 0.01 14.05
CA ILE A 88 5.89 0.84 14.32
C ILE A 88 5.32 0.50 15.69
N MET A 89 5.19 1.50 16.56
CA MET A 89 4.71 1.29 17.90
C MET A 89 3.83 2.44 18.35
N GLY A 90 3.06 2.20 19.39
CA GLY A 90 2.31 3.25 20.06
C GLY A 90 1.23 3.88 19.19
N GLU A 91 1.16 5.19 19.25
CA GLU A 91 0.12 5.92 18.51
C GLU A 91 0.25 5.73 17.01
N GLN A 92 1.48 5.60 16.53
CA GLN A 92 1.70 5.40 15.11
C GLN A 92 1.14 4.05 14.67
N ALA A 93 1.32 3.02 15.48
CA ALA A 93 0.76 1.71 15.17
C ALA A 93 -0.77 1.77 15.15
N LYS A 94 -1.35 2.50 16.07
CA LYS A 94 -2.80 2.64 16.10
C LYS A 94 -3.31 3.37 14.86
N ALA A 95 -2.62 4.43 14.45
CA ALA A 95 -3.01 5.17 13.26
C ALA A 95 -2.93 4.31 12.02
N LEU A 96 -1.86 3.52 11.90
CA LEU A 96 -1.74 2.62 10.76
C LEU A 96 -2.84 1.57 10.76
N SER A 97 -3.17 1.03 11.93
CA SER A 97 -4.24 0.03 12.01
C SER A 97 -5.59 0.58 11.59
N ARG A 98 -5.81 1.86 11.82
CA ARG A 98 -7.08 2.46 11.45
C ARG A 98 -7.22 2.67 9.95
N HIS A 99 -6.12 2.92 9.27
CA HIS A 99 -6.17 3.36 7.88
C HIS A 99 -5.57 2.39 6.88
N CYS A 100 -4.72 1.48 7.33
CA CYS A 100 -4.04 0.53 6.46
C CYS A 100 -4.48 -0.89 6.77
N VAL A 101 -4.51 -1.72 5.74
CA VAL A 101 -4.89 -3.13 5.92
C VAL A 101 -3.70 -4.00 6.30
N GLY A 102 -2.50 -3.45 6.23
CA GLY A 102 -1.31 -4.16 6.65
C GLY A 102 -0.09 -3.29 6.50
N TYR A 103 1.05 -3.79 6.95
CA TYR A 103 2.29 -3.06 6.74
C TYR A 103 3.45 -4.02 6.65
N ALA A 104 4.52 -3.55 6.01
CA ALA A 104 5.75 -4.30 5.83
C ALA A 104 6.91 -3.46 6.29
N GLN A 105 7.85 -4.07 6.99
CA GLN A 105 9.04 -3.37 7.47
C GLN A 105 10.17 -3.56 6.48
N LYS A 106 10.80 -2.46 6.11
CA LYS A 106 11.93 -2.53 5.19
C LYS A 106 13.15 -3.11 5.87
N PRO A 107 13.99 -3.83 5.17
CA PRO A 107 13.92 -4.10 3.74
C PRO A 107 12.85 -5.16 3.45
N VAL A 108 12.04 -4.89 2.44
CA VAL A 108 10.91 -5.75 2.11
C VAL A 108 11.31 -6.69 1.00
N ARG A 109 11.04 -7.97 1.16
CA ARG A 109 11.23 -8.90 0.06
C ARG A 109 10.03 -8.82 -0.87
N PRO A 110 10.27 -8.65 -2.16
CA PRO A 110 9.13 -8.54 -3.08
C PRO A 110 8.17 -9.72 -2.98
N ARG A 111 8.68 -10.94 -2.80
CA ARG A 111 7.79 -12.10 -2.67
C ARG A 111 6.84 -11.97 -1.51
N ASP A 112 7.34 -11.52 -0.36
CA ASP A 112 6.49 -11.39 0.83
C ASP A 112 5.44 -10.32 0.61
N LEU A 113 5.81 -9.24 -0.05
CA LEU A 113 4.88 -8.17 -0.33
C LEU A 113 3.82 -8.61 -1.33
N ILE A 114 4.22 -9.36 -2.34
CA ILE A 114 3.27 -9.89 -3.31
C ILE A 114 2.27 -10.82 -2.63
N ASN A 115 2.76 -11.66 -1.72
CA ASN A 115 1.87 -12.55 -1.00
C ASN A 115 0.88 -11.79 -0.15
N LEU A 116 1.33 -10.74 0.52
CA LEU A 116 0.44 -9.92 1.33
C LEU A 116 -0.60 -9.24 0.46
N VAL A 117 -0.18 -8.66 -0.63
CA VAL A 117 -1.09 -7.95 -1.54
C VAL A 117 -2.10 -8.92 -2.12
N THR A 118 -1.65 -10.08 -2.52
CA THR A 118 -2.55 -11.10 -3.08
C THR A 118 -3.60 -11.49 -2.05
N ALA A 119 -3.19 -11.69 -0.81
CA ALA A 119 -4.12 -12.04 0.26
C ALA A 119 -5.15 -10.94 0.50
N VAL A 120 -4.70 -9.69 0.51
CA VAL A 120 -5.60 -8.56 0.72
C VAL A 120 -6.63 -8.46 -0.40
N LEU A 121 -6.17 -8.59 -1.63
CA LEU A 121 -7.09 -8.48 -2.77
C LEU A 121 -8.06 -9.64 -2.83
N LYS A 122 -7.62 -10.81 -2.42
CA LYS A 122 -8.50 -11.97 -2.39
C LYS A 122 -9.61 -11.78 -1.37
N VAL A 123 -9.29 -11.30 -0.19
CA VAL A 123 -10.29 -11.04 0.83
C VAL A 123 -11.28 -9.98 0.35
N LYS A 124 -10.77 -8.92 -0.26
CA LYS A 124 -11.62 -7.85 -0.75
C LYS A 124 -12.58 -8.37 -1.82
N SER A 125 -12.11 -9.27 -2.65
CA SER A 125 -12.91 -9.83 -3.73
C SER A 125 -13.95 -10.82 -3.21
N ASP A 126 -13.56 -11.66 -2.27
CA ASP A 126 -14.41 -12.76 -1.80
C ASP A 126 -15.43 -12.33 -0.76
N VAL A 127 -15.08 -11.33 0.02
CA VAL A 127 -15.88 -10.96 1.19
C VAL A 127 -16.23 -9.51 1.11
N LYS A 128 -17.48 -9.19 1.11
CA LYS A 128 -17.91 -7.84 1.00
C LYS A 128 -18.13 -7.15 2.28
N LEU A 129 -17.68 -7.65 3.36
CA LEU A 129 -17.93 -7.00 4.60
C LEU A 129 -16.79 -6.12 5.00
N THR A 130 -16.99 -5.38 6.01
CA THR A 130 -15.93 -4.56 6.56
C THR A 130 -14.83 -5.44 7.06
N PRO A 131 -13.60 -5.04 6.86
CA PRO A 131 -12.48 -5.80 7.37
C PRO A 131 -12.50 -5.81 8.89
N PRO A 132 -12.20 -6.93 9.48
CA PRO A 132 -12.05 -6.98 10.93
C PRO A 132 -10.93 -6.09 11.37
N LYS A 133 -11.06 -5.52 12.55
CA LYS A 133 -10.04 -4.64 13.04
C LYS A 133 -8.73 -5.32 13.33
N ASP A 134 -8.73 -6.61 13.46
CA ASP A 134 -7.49 -7.31 13.73
C ASP A 134 -6.84 -7.86 12.48
N ARG A 135 -7.25 -7.38 11.33
CA ARG A 135 -6.71 -7.84 10.07
C ARG A 135 -5.59 -7.00 9.57
N VAL A 136 -4.70 -6.62 10.41
CA VAL A 136 -3.50 -5.93 9.99
C VAL A 136 -2.38 -6.93 9.98
N PHE A 137 -1.71 -7.06 8.85
CA PHE A 137 -0.67 -8.05 8.67
C PHE A 137 0.69 -7.40 8.64
N ARG A 138 1.67 -8.16 9.09
CA ARG A 138 3.03 -7.73 9.00
C ARG A 138 3.73 -8.62 8.01
N ALA A 139 4.08 -8.09 6.86
CA ALA A 139 4.59 -8.87 5.77
C ALA A 139 6.04 -9.27 5.92
N SER A 140 6.85 -8.49 6.61
CA SER A 140 8.29 -8.72 6.65
C SER A 140 8.77 -9.32 7.94
N ARG A 141 8.07 -10.21 8.51
CA ARG A 141 8.51 -10.78 9.72
C ARG A 141 9.58 -11.69 9.57
N LYS A 142 10.24 -11.82 9.96
CA LYS A 142 11.10 -12.71 9.85
C LYS A 142 11.56 -13.05 9.54
#